data_20b4ea3fd26845213d426c5ee2e1e84f
#
_entry.id   20b4ea3fd26845213d426c5ee2e1e84f
#
_cell.length_a   1.000
_cell.length_b   1.000
_cell.length_c   1.000
_cell.angle_alpha   90.00
_cell.angle_beta   90.00
_cell.angle_gamma   90.00
#
_symmetry.space_group_name_H-M   'P 1'
#
loop_
_entity.id
_entity.type
_entity.pdbx_description
1 polymer ?
#
loop_
_entity_poly.entity_id
_entity_poly.type
_entity_poly.pdbx_seq_one_letter_code
_entity_poly.pdbx_strand_id
1 'polypeptide(L)'
;MNFSALKKNNLFVLGLIIKLTLSVFFASYFLSDLFVPFVIFFVKNLQSPYIEFYLSNSPESFPYPALMLYLISLPLFLSDIFVDVSLLSNQLHYFLLRLPLIASDIGILLILNSWMRGSSTKKLILLYWFSPVLIYISYIHGQLDVIPIFFLFLSLDLLFKKKILYSGIIFGLAVSTKTMVLLSFPFIAMYLVSQERNLKNVFIYL
;
A
#
# COMPACT_ATOMS: atom_id res chain seq x y z
N MET A 1 10.40 0.58 -18.62
CA MET A 1 11.24 1.73 -18.17
C MET A 1 11.76 1.40 -16.80
N ASN A 2 13.05 1.56 -16.55
CA ASN A 2 13.63 1.35 -15.22
C ASN A 2 13.35 2.57 -14.33
N PHE A 3 13.34 2.38 -13.02
CA PHE A 3 13.15 3.46 -12.04
C PHE A 3 14.08 4.68 -12.27
N SER A 4 15.30 4.43 -12.79
CA SER A 4 16.25 5.48 -13.17
C SER A 4 15.73 6.41 -14.29
N ALA A 5 14.93 5.89 -15.21
CA ALA A 5 14.33 6.69 -16.29
C ALA A 5 13.08 7.45 -15.82
N LEU A 6 12.34 6.94 -14.82
CA LEU A 6 11.26 7.68 -14.17
C LEU A 6 11.77 8.92 -13.43
N LYS A 7 12.86 8.79 -12.67
CA LYS A 7 13.46 9.92 -11.94
C LYS A 7 13.85 11.11 -12.84
N LYS A 8 14.11 10.88 -14.12
CA LYS A 8 14.43 11.92 -15.10
C LYS A 8 13.18 12.56 -15.71
N ASN A 9 11.98 12.06 -15.40
CA ASN A 9 10.74 12.60 -15.94
C ASN A 9 10.22 13.72 -15.03
N ASN A 10 10.22 14.95 -15.51
CA ASN A 10 9.80 16.14 -14.76
C ASN A 10 8.36 16.01 -14.22
N LEU A 11 7.44 15.38 -14.98
CA LEU A 11 6.06 15.16 -14.52
C LEU A 11 6.03 14.18 -13.35
N PHE A 12 6.82 13.10 -13.39
CA PHE A 12 6.91 12.19 -12.27
C PHE A 12 7.41 12.89 -11.00
N VAL A 13 8.50 13.67 -11.14
CA VAL A 13 9.08 14.44 -10.02
C VAL A 13 8.09 15.45 -9.46
N LEU A 14 7.40 16.18 -10.33
CA LEU A 14 6.36 17.15 -9.92
C LEU A 14 5.24 16.44 -9.13
N GLY A 15 4.72 15.33 -9.64
CA GLY A 15 3.68 14.57 -8.95
C GLY A 15 4.16 14.00 -7.62
N LEU A 16 5.43 13.56 -7.53
CA LEU A 16 6.03 13.10 -6.28
C LEU A 16 6.11 14.24 -5.25
N ILE A 17 6.57 15.42 -5.64
CA ILE A 17 6.62 16.60 -4.76
C ILE A 17 5.22 16.94 -4.25
N ILE A 18 4.20 16.97 -5.11
CA ILE A 18 2.81 17.22 -4.72
C ILE A 18 2.36 16.18 -3.67
N LYS A 19 2.57 14.89 -3.93
CA LYS A 19 2.17 13.80 -3.02
C LYS A 19 2.90 13.87 -1.68
N LEU A 20 4.20 14.17 -1.67
CA LEU A 20 4.97 14.38 -0.44
C LEU A 20 4.44 15.57 0.35
N THR A 21 4.19 16.70 -0.30
CA THR A 21 3.63 17.90 0.34
C THR A 21 2.26 17.61 0.95
N LEU A 22 1.37 16.96 0.20
CA LEU A 22 0.05 16.57 0.70
C LEU A 22 0.17 15.58 1.88
N SER A 23 1.13 14.66 1.85
CA SER A 23 1.37 13.70 2.94
C SER A 23 1.79 14.35 4.26
N VAL A 24 2.43 15.51 4.20
CA VAL A 24 2.86 16.27 5.38
C VAL A 24 1.74 17.14 5.95
N PHE A 25 1.03 17.85 5.07
CA PHE A 25 0.14 18.93 5.51
C PHE A 25 -1.33 18.54 5.62
N PHE A 26 -1.76 17.43 5.00
CA PHE A 26 -3.16 17.02 5.02
C PHE A 26 -3.35 15.71 5.78
N ALA A 27 -4.32 15.68 6.67
CA ALA A 27 -4.79 14.47 7.33
C ALA A 27 -6.30 14.58 7.53
N SER A 28 -7.01 13.50 7.28
CA SER A 28 -8.41 13.39 7.69
C SER A 28 -8.49 12.93 9.15
N TYR A 29 -9.67 13.06 9.75
CA TYR A 29 -9.98 12.51 11.06
C TYR A 29 -9.56 11.03 11.19
N PHE A 30 -9.76 10.22 10.15
CA PHE A 30 -9.36 8.80 10.18
C PHE A 30 -7.85 8.63 10.37
N LEU A 31 -7.04 9.44 9.72
CA LEU A 31 -5.60 9.35 9.86
C LEU A 31 -5.12 9.97 11.17
N SER A 32 -5.57 11.19 11.49
CA SER A 32 -5.08 11.96 12.66
C SER A 32 -5.53 11.37 13.99
N ASP A 33 -6.83 11.06 14.10
CA ASP A 33 -7.45 10.76 15.40
C ASP A 33 -7.66 9.25 15.62
N LEU A 34 -7.60 8.43 14.56
CA LEU A 34 -7.76 7.00 14.67
C LEU A 34 -6.44 6.24 14.40
N PHE A 35 -5.83 6.41 13.21
CA PHE A 35 -4.68 5.58 12.84
C PHE A 35 -3.40 5.98 13.58
N VAL A 36 -3.11 7.27 13.70
CA VAL A 36 -1.89 7.76 14.37
C VAL A 36 -1.82 7.28 15.83
N PRO A 37 -2.83 7.50 16.70
CA PRO A 37 -2.79 7.01 18.07
C PRO A 37 -2.65 5.50 18.17
N PHE A 38 -3.35 4.76 17.30
CA PHE A 38 -3.30 3.31 17.25
C PHE A 38 -1.89 2.78 16.94
N VAL A 39 -1.21 3.39 15.96
CA VAL A 39 0.14 2.99 15.56
C VAL A 39 1.17 3.45 16.60
N ILE A 40 1.05 4.63 17.17
CA ILE A 40 1.94 5.11 18.25
C ILE A 40 1.85 4.17 19.46
N PHE A 41 0.64 3.76 19.86
CA PHE A 41 0.47 2.78 20.94
C PHE A 41 1.24 1.49 20.65
N PHE A 42 1.12 0.96 19.42
CA PHE A 42 1.84 -0.25 19.02
C PHE A 42 3.35 -0.08 19.06
N VAL A 43 3.86 1.03 18.53
CA VAL A 43 5.32 1.32 18.52
C VAL A 43 5.90 1.43 19.93
N LYS A 44 5.17 2.10 20.84
CA LYS A 44 5.65 2.34 22.20
C LYS A 44 5.56 1.14 23.12
N ASN A 45 4.46 0.40 23.04
CA ASN A 45 4.18 -0.66 24.01
C ASN A 45 4.54 -2.06 23.50
N LEU A 46 4.73 -2.24 22.18
CA LEU A 46 4.93 -3.55 21.53
C LEU A 46 3.81 -4.57 21.85
N GLN A 47 2.64 -4.05 22.22
CA GLN A 47 1.45 -4.81 22.55
C GLN A 47 0.40 -4.66 21.47
N SER A 48 -0.55 -5.61 21.42
CA SER A 48 -1.64 -5.56 20.43
C SER A 48 -2.57 -4.39 20.71
N PRO A 49 -2.61 -3.35 19.88
CA PRO A 49 -3.51 -2.23 20.08
C PRO A 49 -4.98 -2.60 19.81
N TYR A 50 -5.25 -3.67 19.07
CA TYR A 50 -6.60 -4.13 18.78
C TYR A 50 -7.42 -4.42 20.03
N ILE A 51 -6.81 -5.05 21.06
CA ILE A 51 -7.46 -5.37 22.32
C ILE A 51 -7.72 -4.09 23.12
N GLU A 52 -6.71 -3.24 23.24
CA GLU A 52 -6.78 -2.00 24.03
C GLU A 52 -7.84 -1.03 23.47
N PHE A 53 -7.83 -0.80 22.16
CA PHE A 53 -8.80 0.08 21.51
C PHE A 53 -10.22 -0.53 21.47
N TYR A 54 -10.34 -1.85 21.44
CA TYR A 54 -11.65 -2.50 21.60
C TYR A 54 -12.23 -2.29 23.01
N LEU A 55 -11.41 -2.46 24.04
CA LEU A 55 -11.83 -2.26 25.44
C LEU A 55 -12.14 -0.80 25.79
N SER A 56 -11.51 0.14 25.10
CA SER A 56 -11.78 1.59 25.24
C SER A 56 -12.98 2.08 24.43
N ASN A 57 -13.83 1.18 23.91
CA ASN A 57 -14.99 1.50 23.04
C ASN A 57 -14.63 2.20 21.71
N SER A 58 -13.44 1.95 21.19
CA SER A 58 -12.97 2.48 19.91
C SER A 58 -12.56 1.37 18.92
N PRO A 59 -13.42 0.35 18.66
CA PRO A 59 -13.05 -0.82 17.83
C PRO A 59 -12.78 -0.45 16.36
N GLU A 60 -13.28 0.70 15.91
CA GLU A 60 -13.15 1.18 14.52
C GLU A 60 -11.83 1.92 14.27
N SER A 61 -10.97 2.06 15.29
CA SER A 61 -9.75 2.86 15.21
C SER A 61 -8.78 2.40 14.13
N PHE A 62 -8.78 1.11 13.78
CA PHE A 62 -7.94 0.59 12.70
C PHE A 62 -8.56 -0.67 12.05
N PRO A 63 -9.39 -0.51 11.00
CA PRO A 63 -10.14 -1.62 10.39
C PRO A 63 -9.29 -2.44 9.40
N TYR A 64 -8.02 -2.66 9.70
CA TYR A 64 -7.11 -3.42 8.85
C TYR A 64 -6.49 -4.58 9.63
N PRO A 65 -6.13 -5.70 8.95
CA PRO A 65 -5.38 -6.79 9.55
C PRO A 65 -3.98 -6.39 10.04
N ALA A 66 -3.39 -7.21 10.90
CA ALA A 66 -2.12 -6.93 11.58
C ALA A 66 -0.94 -6.65 10.63
N LEU A 67 -0.89 -7.29 9.45
CA LEU A 67 0.18 -7.03 8.49
C LEU A 67 0.19 -5.57 8.01
N MET A 68 -0.99 -4.97 7.83
CA MET A 68 -1.07 -3.54 7.49
C MET A 68 -0.46 -2.69 8.60
N LEU A 69 -0.79 -2.99 9.87
CA LEU A 69 -0.20 -2.30 11.02
C LEU A 69 1.32 -2.39 11.01
N TYR A 70 1.88 -3.58 10.81
CA TYR A 70 3.34 -3.78 10.78
C TYR A 70 4.00 -2.98 9.66
N LEU A 71 3.39 -2.93 8.47
CA LEU A 71 3.95 -2.19 7.34
C LEU A 71 3.99 -0.67 7.59
N ILE A 72 2.89 -0.10 8.09
CA ILE A 72 2.83 1.36 8.30
C ILE A 72 3.54 1.82 9.55
N SER A 73 3.71 0.95 10.55
CA SER A 73 4.46 1.27 11.77
C SER A 73 5.97 1.25 11.57
N LEU A 74 6.48 0.56 10.55
CA LEU A 74 7.91 0.39 10.31
C LEU A 74 8.70 1.72 10.28
N PRO A 75 8.27 2.78 9.55
CA PRO A 75 8.99 4.05 9.57
C PRO A 75 8.98 4.74 10.94
N LEU A 76 7.90 4.59 11.72
CA LEU A 76 7.82 5.13 13.08
C LEU A 76 8.72 4.37 14.04
N PHE A 77 8.81 3.04 13.95
CA PHE A 77 9.78 2.24 14.70
C PHE A 77 11.22 2.68 14.43
N LEU A 78 11.55 2.87 13.15
CA LEU A 78 12.89 3.33 12.78
C LEU A 78 13.17 4.74 13.32
N SER A 79 12.18 5.61 13.38
CA SER A 79 12.35 6.95 13.96
C SER A 79 12.41 6.92 15.49
N ASP A 80 11.70 6.03 16.17
CA ASP A 80 11.70 5.89 17.64
C ASP A 80 13.08 5.45 18.18
N ILE A 81 13.91 4.81 17.36
CA ILE A 81 15.31 4.49 17.72
C ILE A 81 16.14 5.76 17.97
N PHE A 82 15.84 6.86 17.27
CA PHE A 82 16.62 8.10 17.31
C PHE A 82 15.93 9.20 18.12
N VAL A 83 14.61 9.29 18.01
CA VAL A 83 13.78 10.30 18.67
C VAL A 83 12.48 9.65 19.10
N ASP A 84 12.11 9.81 20.36
CA ASP A 84 10.85 9.30 20.89
C ASP A 84 9.67 9.69 20.00
N VAL A 85 8.95 8.69 19.50
CA VAL A 85 7.85 8.90 18.55
C VAL A 85 6.77 9.82 19.11
N SER A 86 6.56 9.84 20.45
CA SER A 86 5.58 10.72 21.09
C SER A 86 5.95 12.21 21.06
N LEU A 87 7.21 12.53 20.82
CA LEU A 87 7.71 13.91 20.70
C LEU A 87 7.68 14.45 19.28
N LEU A 88 7.39 13.59 18.30
CA LEU A 88 7.30 14.01 16.90
C LEU A 88 6.08 14.89 16.67
N SER A 89 6.20 15.84 15.74
CA SER A 89 5.05 16.64 15.32
C SER A 89 4.02 15.79 14.58
N ASN A 90 2.76 16.22 14.60
CA ASN A 90 1.69 15.54 13.87
C ASN A 90 2.00 15.40 12.37
N GLN A 91 2.60 16.43 11.76
CA GLN A 91 2.99 16.41 10.36
C GLN A 91 4.01 15.30 10.06
N LEU A 92 4.93 15.05 10.97
CA LEU A 92 5.92 14.00 10.81
C LEU A 92 5.29 12.62 10.99
N HIS A 93 4.34 12.45 11.91
CA HIS A 93 3.54 11.23 12.01
C HIS A 93 2.79 10.93 10.70
N TYR A 94 2.09 11.92 10.14
CA TYR A 94 1.35 11.75 8.88
C TYR A 94 2.26 11.36 7.73
N PHE A 95 3.43 11.96 7.64
CA PHE A 95 4.42 11.67 6.62
C PHE A 95 4.99 10.26 6.76
N LEU A 96 5.45 9.88 7.96
CA LEU A 96 6.06 8.58 8.22
C LEU A 96 5.07 7.42 7.96
N LEU A 97 3.82 7.55 8.41
CA LEU A 97 2.76 6.56 8.15
C LEU A 97 2.49 6.37 6.66
N ARG A 98 2.69 7.41 5.84
CA ARG A 98 2.44 7.35 4.39
C ARG A 98 3.65 6.91 3.56
N LEU A 99 4.82 6.74 4.14
CA LEU A 99 6.00 6.26 3.38
C LEU A 99 5.75 4.88 2.70
N PRO A 100 5.19 3.86 3.37
CA PRO A 100 4.86 2.59 2.72
C PRO A 100 3.80 2.74 1.62
N LEU A 101 2.84 3.65 1.79
CA LEU A 101 1.83 3.97 0.78
C LEU A 101 2.48 4.61 -0.46
N ILE A 102 3.38 5.58 -0.29
CA ILE A 102 4.11 6.23 -1.40
C ILE A 102 4.97 5.20 -2.15
N ALA A 103 5.67 4.32 -1.41
CA ALA A 103 6.45 3.25 -2.01
C ALA A 103 5.58 2.29 -2.84
N SER A 104 4.41 1.92 -2.32
CA SER A 104 3.43 1.08 -3.01
C SER A 104 2.86 1.74 -4.26
N ASP A 105 2.55 3.03 -4.19
CA ASP A 105 2.04 3.82 -5.31
C ASP A 105 3.06 3.92 -6.46
N ILE A 106 4.34 4.16 -6.13
CA ILE A 106 5.44 4.09 -7.11
C ILE A 106 5.55 2.67 -7.69
N GLY A 107 5.41 1.65 -6.86
CA GLY A 107 5.44 0.24 -7.27
C GLY A 107 4.35 -0.08 -8.29
N ILE A 108 3.11 0.36 -8.07
CA ILE A 108 2.01 0.20 -9.03
C ILE A 108 2.32 0.92 -10.34
N LEU A 109 2.81 2.16 -10.29
CA LEU A 109 3.19 2.90 -11.49
C LEU A 109 4.24 2.15 -12.33
N LEU A 110 5.24 1.53 -11.69
CA LEU A 110 6.27 0.72 -12.35
C LEU A 110 5.68 -0.53 -13.00
N ILE A 111 4.79 -1.24 -12.31
CA ILE A 111 4.12 -2.44 -12.83
C ILE A 111 3.25 -2.07 -14.02
N LEU A 112 2.39 -1.06 -13.90
CA LEU A 112 1.55 -0.59 -15.00
C LEU A 112 2.38 -0.17 -16.21
N ASN A 113 3.49 0.54 -15.99
CA ASN A 113 4.38 0.91 -17.07
C ASN A 113 5.03 -0.31 -17.76
N SER A 114 5.28 -1.39 -17.02
CA SER A 114 5.79 -2.63 -17.60
C SER A 114 4.75 -3.36 -18.47
N TRP A 115 3.47 -3.25 -18.10
CA TRP A 115 2.37 -3.87 -18.85
C TRP A 115 1.99 -3.08 -20.11
N MET A 116 2.12 -1.76 -20.07
CA MET A 116 1.75 -0.87 -21.18
C MET A 116 2.86 -0.79 -22.25
N ARG A 117 3.26 -1.95 -22.82
CA ARG A 117 4.28 -2.02 -23.87
C ARG A 117 3.89 -1.14 -25.09
N GLY A 118 4.75 -0.19 -25.42
CA GLY A 118 4.55 0.72 -26.56
C GLY A 118 3.62 1.91 -26.35
N SER A 119 2.98 2.03 -25.19
CA SER A 119 2.20 3.22 -24.83
C SER A 119 3.09 4.33 -24.26
N SER A 120 2.62 5.59 -24.40
CA SER A 120 3.34 6.75 -23.87
C SER A 120 3.36 6.74 -22.33
N THR A 121 4.55 6.65 -21.73
CA THR A 121 4.75 6.82 -20.29
C THR A 121 4.13 8.12 -19.78
N LYS A 122 4.15 9.19 -20.58
CA LYS A 122 3.51 10.47 -20.26
C LYS A 122 2.01 10.30 -20.03
N LYS A 123 1.33 9.51 -20.88
CA LYS A 123 -0.11 9.23 -20.73
C LYS A 123 -0.38 8.46 -19.42
N LEU A 124 0.44 7.47 -19.10
CA LEU A 124 0.31 6.72 -17.83
C LEU A 124 0.50 7.63 -16.60
N ILE A 125 1.52 8.50 -16.62
CA ILE A 125 1.75 9.46 -15.54
C ILE A 125 0.54 10.39 -15.41
N LEU A 126 -0.01 10.92 -16.48
CA LEU A 126 -1.16 11.81 -16.41
C LEU A 126 -2.42 11.10 -15.90
N LEU A 127 -2.69 9.87 -16.36
CA LEU A 127 -3.93 9.16 -16.00
C LEU A 127 -3.87 8.49 -14.64
N TYR A 128 -2.72 7.95 -14.24
CA TYR A 128 -2.56 7.24 -12.97
C TYR A 128 -1.92 8.13 -11.90
N TRP A 129 -0.69 8.63 -12.16
CA TRP A 129 0.10 9.34 -11.14
C TRP A 129 -0.51 10.67 -10.71
N PHE A 130 -1.16 11.38 -11.65
CA PHE A 130 -1.93 12.60 -11.40
C PHE A 130 -3.44 12.35 -11.27
N SER A 131 -3.90 11.11 -11.09
CA SER A 131 -5.32 10.83 -10.88
C SER A 131 -5.84 11.61 -9.67
N PRO A 132 -6.84 12.51 -9.83
CA PRO A 132 -7.38 13.28 -8.72
C PRO A 132 -8.00 12.39 -7.66
N VAL A 133 -8.63 11.28 -8.07
CA VAL A 133 -9.25 10.30 -7.17
C VAL A 133 -8.18 9.64 -6.30
N LEU A 134 -7.08 9.17 -6.92
CA LEU A 134 -5.98 8.55 -6.17
C LEU A 134 -5.33 9.55 -5.21
N ILE A 135 -5.08 10.79 -5.66
CA ILE A 135 -4.49 11.84 -4.83
C ILE A 135 -5.40 12.14 -3.64
N TYR A 136 -6.70 12.33 -3.88
CA TYR A 136 -7.65 12.64 -2.81
C TYR A 136 -7.73 11.50 -1.79
N ILE A 137 -8.01 10.27 -2.24
CA ILE A 137 -8.24 9.12 -1.33
C ILE A 137 -7.00 8.82 -0.50
N SER A 138 -5.81 8.81 -1.12
CA SER A 138 -4.58 8.34 -0.47
C SER A 138 -3.84 9.45 0.28
N TYR A 139 -3.79 10.67 -0.28
CA TYR A 139 -2.92 11.73 0.24
C TYR A 139 -3.64 12.85 0.98
N ILE A 140 -4.97 12.97 0.80
CA ILE A 140 -5.80 13.93 1.54
C ILE A 140 -6.64 13.18 2.57
N HIS A 141 -7.44 12.21 2.14
CA HIS A 141 -8.30 11.42 3.02
C HIS A 141 -7.50 10.42 3.89
N GLY A 142 -6.35 9.90 3.39
CA GLY A 142 -5.45 9.04 4.16
C GLY A 142 -5.82 7.56 4.19
N GLN A 143 -6.57 7.05 3.21
CA GLN A 143 -6.82 5.62 3.07
C GLN A 143 -5.57 4.88 2.61
N LEU A 144 -5.38 3.66 3.15
CA LEU A 144 -4.19 2.84 2.94
C LEU A 144 -4.33 1.82 1.80
N ASP A 145 -5.42 1.89 1.02
CA ASP A 145 -5.82 0.89 0.03
C ASP A 145 -4.81 0.70 -1.12
N VAL A 146 -3.94 1.66 -1.34
CA VAL A 146 -2.85 1.54 -2.32
C VAL A 146 -1.89 0.40 -1.97
N ILE A 147 -1.69 0.10 -0.68
CA ILE A 147 -0.76 -0.95 -0.24
C ILE A 147 -1.26 -2.36 -0.64
N PRO A 148 -2.48 -2.80 -0.30
CA PRO A 148 -3.00 -4.10 -0.74
C PRO A 148 -3.13 -4.18 -2.27
N ILE A 149 -3.48 -3.09 -2.95
CA ILE A 149 -3.54 -3.04 -4.41
C ILE A 149 -2.14 -3.22 -5.02
N PHE A 150 -1.09 -2.65 -4.43
CA PHE A 150 0.28 -2.89 -4.89
C PHE A 150 0.64 -4.38 -4.82
N PHE A 151 0.38 -5.05 -3.70
CA PHE A 151 0.64 -6.48 -3.59
C PHE A 151 -0.20 -7.30 -4.58
N LEU A 152 -1.47 -6.93 -4.80
CA LEU A 152 -2.31 -7.57 -5.81
C LEU A 152 -1.71 -7.42 -7.22
N PHE A 153 -1.33 -6.22 -7.62
CA PHE A 153 -0.71 -5.97 -8.93
C PHE A 153 0.62 -6.71 -9.08
N LEU A 154 1.44 -6.75 -8.02
CA LEU A 154 2.70 -7.49 -8.02
C LEU A 154 2.45 -9.00 -8.15
N SER A 155 1.43 -9.54 -7.47
CA SER A 155 0.99 -10.92 -7.63
C SER A 155 0.59 -11.22 -9.08
N LEU A 156 -0.23 -10.36 -9.69
CA LEU A 156 -0.65 -10.52 -11.09
C LEU A 156 0.55 -10.43 -12.07
N ASP A 157 1.49 -9.51 -11.83
CA ASP A 157 2.70 -9.40 -12.65
C ASP A 157 3.55 -10.68 -12.60
N LEU A 158 3.69 -11.27 -11.41
CA LEU A 158 4.36 -12.56 -11.23
C LEU A 158 3.59 -13.71 -11.88
N LEU A 159 2.25 -13.70 -11.80
CA LEU A 159 1.39 -14.67 -12.44
C LEU A 159 1.55 -14.64 -13.97
N PHE A 160 1.52 -13.46 -14.58
CA PHE A 160 1.73 -13.29 -16.02
C PHE A 160 3.14 -13.72 -16.48
N LYS A 161 4.12 -13.67 -15.58
CA LYS A 161 5.47 -14.21 -15.77
C LYS A 161 5.58 -15.71 -15.45
N LYS A 162 4.46 -16.40 -15.22
CA LYS A 162 4.38 -17.85 -14.89
C LYS A 162 5.11 -18.23 -13.58
N LYS A 163 5.32 -17.28 -12.66
CA LYS A 163 5.89 -17.52 -11.33
C LYS A 163 4.79 -17.78 -10.31
N ILE A 164 4.05 -18.88 -10.48
CA ILE A 164 2.79 -19.17 -9.78
C ILE A 164 2.98 -19.17 -8.26
N LEU A 165 3.97 -19.88 -7.73
CA LEU A 165 4.23 -19.94 -6.28
C LEU A 165 4.49 -18.55 -5.67
N TYR A 166 5.36 -17.76 -6.28
CA TYR A 166 5.65 -16.40 -5.79
C TYR A 166 4.42 -15.50 -5.91
N SER A 167 3.63 -15.66 -6.97
CA SER A 167 2.38 -14.94 -7.15
C SER A 167 1.40 -15.26 -6.02
N GLY A 168 1.25 -16.54 -5.64
CA GLY A 168 0.39 -16.96 -4.52
C GLY A 168 0.86 -16.38 -3.18
N ILE A 169 2.16 -16.44 -2.87
CA ILE A 169 2.72 -15.84 -1.66
C ILE A 169 2.41 -14.34 -1.59
N ILE A 170 2.63 -13.60 -2.67
CA ILE A 170 2.35 -12.15 -2.73
C ILE A 170 0.85 -11.86 -2.65
N PHE A 171 0.00 -12.72 -3.24
CA PHE A 171 -1.45 -12.62 -3.09
C PHE A 171 -1.87 -12.81 -1.62
N GLY A 172 -1.30 -13.79 -0.93
CA GLY A 172 -1.49 -14.00 0.50
C GLY A 172 -1.13 -12.76 1.33
N LEU A 173 -0.02 -12.07 1.00
CA LEU A 173 0.35 -10.79 1.62
C LEU A 173 -0.70 -9.71 1.33
N ALA A 174 -1.22 -9.62 0.09
CA ALA A 174 -2.28 -8.66 -0.26
C ALA A 174 -3.54 -8.88 0.59
N VAL A 175 -4.00 -10.13 0.71
CA VAL A 175 -5.16 -10.50 1.56
C VAL A 175 -4.89 -10.22 3.03
N SER A 176 -3.67 -10.47 3.52
CA SER A 176 -3.26 -10.21 4.90
C SER A 176 -3.14 -8.71 5.23
N THR A 177 -3.07 -7.82 4.24
CA THR A 177 -3.17 -6.37 4.46
C THR A 177 -4.61 -5.87 4.38
N LYS A 178 -5.45 -6.48 3.53
CA LYS A 178 -6.88 -6.15 3.42
C LYS A 178 -7.65 -7.36 2.87
N THR A 179 -8.50 -7.95 3.69
CA THR A 179 -9.25 -9.17 3.35
C THR A 179 -10.14 -9.04 2.09
N MET A 180 -10.61 -7.82 1.78
CA MET A 180 -11.42 -7.56 0.58
C MET A 180 -10.70 -7.91 -0.74
N VAL A 181 -9.36 -7.98 -0.75
CA VAL A 181 -8.58 -8.43 -1.91
C VAL A 181 -8.93 -9.87 -2.31
N LEU A 182 -9.39 -10.69 -1.36
CA LEU A 182 -9.84 -12.06 -1.63
C LEU A 182 -10.95 -12.15 -2.70
N LEU A 183 -11.74 -11.09 -2.89
CA LEU A 183 -12.76 -11.01 -3.95
C LEU A 183 -12.16 -11.12 -5.37
N SER A 184 -10.86 -10.88 -5.54
CA SER A 184 -10.18 -11.07 -6.82
C SER A 184 -9.81 -12.53 -7.09
N PHE A 185 -9.83 -13.41 -6.08
CA PHE A 185 -9.40 -14.80 -6.18
C PHE A 185 -10.18 -15.61 -7.24
N PRO A 186 -11.52 -15.54 -7.36
CA PRO A 186 -12.24 -16.28 -8.39
C PRO A 186 -11.75 -15.99 -9.80
N PHE A 187 -11.41 -14.74 -10.10
CA PHE A 187 -10.90 -14.33 -11.43
C PHE A 187 -9.49 -14.88 -11.67
N ILE A 188 -8.64 -14.88 -10.65
CA ILE A 188 -7.29 -15.46 -10.70
C ILE A 188 -7.39 -16.98 -10.91
N ALA A 189 -8.27 -17.67 -10.19
CA ALA A 189 -8.49 -19.10 -10.33
C ALA A 189 -8.99 -19.46 -11.74
N MET A 190 -9.94 -18.69 -12.28
CA MET A 190 -10.41 -18.87 -13.66
C MET A 190 -9.26 -18.69 -14.67
N TYR A 191 -8.41 -17.68 -14.48
CA TYR A 191 -7.24 -17.47 -15.34
C TYR A 191 -6.29 -18.68 -15.29
N LEU A 192 -5.95 -19.18 -14.11
CA LEU A 192 -5.07 -20.32 -13.92
C LEU A 192 -5.62 -21.59 -14.62
N VAL A 193 -6.90 -21.88 -14.43
CA VAL A 193 -7.56 -23.04 -15.07
C VAL A 193 -7.58 -22.90 -16.59
N SER A 194 -7.86 -21.70 -17.11
CA SER A 194 -7.96 -21.48 -18.55
C SER A 194 -6.60 -21.57 -19.27
N GLN A 195 -5.52 -21.10 -18.64
CA GLN A 195 -4.20 -21.08 -19.25
C GLN A 195 -3.47 -22.42 -19.19
N GLU A 196 -3.57 -23.12 -18.07
CA GLU A 196 -2.77 -24.30 -17.79
C GLU A 196 -3.57 -25.60 -17.93
N ARG A 197 -4.90 -25.53 -18.06
CA ARG A 197 -5.84 -26.68 -18.02
C ARG A 197 -5.54 -27.65 -16.87
N ASN A 198 -4.92 -27.17 -15.78
CA ASN A 198 -4.44 -27.98 -14.67
C ASN A 198 -4.85 -27.36 -13.34
N LEU A 199 -5.74 -28.02 -12.63
CA LEU A 199 -6.19 -27.62 -11.30
C LEU A 199 -5.05 -27.58 -10.27
N LYS A 200 -3.94 -28.32 -10.50
CA LYS A 200 -2.78 -28.33 -9.61
C LYS A 200 -2.22 -26.90 -9.40
N ASN A 201 -2.24 -26.05 -10.42
CA ASN A 201 -1.72 -24.69 -10.31
C ASN A 201 -2.60 -23.79 -9.43
N VAL A 202 -3.90 -24.08 -9.32
CA VAL A 202 -4.80 -23.41 -8.38
C VAL A 202 -4.43 -23.78 -6.94
N PHE A 203 -4.13 -25.05 -6.67
CA PHE A 203 -3.69 -25.50 -5.35
C PHE A 203 -2.31 -24.97 -4.96
N ILE A 204 -1.39 -24.82 -5.91
CA ILE A 204 -0.08 -24.20 -5.64
C ILE A 204 -0.21 -22.71 -5.31
N TYR A 205 -1.24 -22.07 -5.85
CA TYR A 205 -1.49 -20.64 -5.64
C TYR A 205 -2.10 -20.36 -4.25
N LEU A 206 -2.91 -21.27 -3.74
CA LEU A 206 -3.52 -21.23 -2.41
C LEU A 206 -2.55 -21.59 -1.31
#